data_7485fd998f0a325c1227608de7e78c2e
#
_entry.id   7485fd998f0a325c1227608de7e78c2e
#
_cell.length_a   1.000
_cell.length_b   1.000
_cell.length_c   1.000
_cell.angle_alpha   90.00
_cell.angle_beta   90.00
_cell.angle_gamma   90.00
#
_symmetry.space_group_name_H-M   'P 1'
#
loop_
_entity.id
_entity.type
_entity.pdbx_description
1 polymer ?
#
loop_
_entity_poly.entity_id
_entity_poly.type
_entity_poly.pdbx_seq_one_letter_code
_entity_poly.pdbx_strand_id
1 'polypeptide(L)'
;MKKIVFATNNAHKLQELRQMLGDRYEILGLADIGCHDDIPETADVIEDNARMKAQYVKDHFGYDCFSDDTGLEIDALNGEPGVHSARYAGPGHDSEANIDKVLKKLDGVNDRTARFRTAIALLQGDEMHMFEGQVEGMILTERHGTGGFGYDSIFQPVEGDGSTFAQMSPEQKNSISHRGRAVARLVEFLNNQQ
;
A
#
# COMPACT_ATOMS: atom_id res chain seq x y z
N MET A 1 0.06 19.84 16.53
CA MET A 1 0.29 18.71 15.61
C MET A 1 0.37 19.26 14.19
N LYS A 2 1.37 18.87 13.42
CA LYS A 2 1.54 19.33 12.03
C LYS A 2 0.58 18.55 11.12
N LYS A 3 -0.12 19.25 10.22
CA LYS A 3 -1.03 18.61 9.26
C LYS A 3 -0.25 18.11 8.06
N ILE A 4 -0.62 16.93 7.56
CA ILE A 4 -0.10 16.39 6.31
C ILE A 4 -1.23 15.71 5.53
N VAL A 5 -1.28 15.92 4.23
CA VAL A 5 -2.28 15.30 3.37
C VAL A 5 -1.76 13.95 2.87
N PHE A 6 -2.56 12.92 3.00
CA PHE A 6 -2.34 11.62 2.38
C PHE A 6 -3.37 11.42 1.26
N ALA A 7 -2.89 11.37 0.02
CA ALA A 7 -3.72 11.33 -1.18
C ALA A 7 -4.32 9.93 -1.40
N THR A 8 -5.23 9.53 -0.53
CA THR A 8 -5.92 8.24 -0.62
C THR A 8 -7.38 8.35 -0.19
N ASN A 9 -8.25 7.54 -0.81
CA ASN A 9 -9.61 7.26 -0.37
C ASN A 9 -9.71 5.93 0.38
N ASN A 10 -8.63 5.18 0.48
CA ASN A 10 -8.62 3.87 1.12
C ASN A 10 -8.61 4.03 2.64
N ALA A 11 -9.75 3.71 3.29
CA ALA A 11 -9.92 3.84 4.74
C ALA A 11 -8.93 2.97 5.54
N HIS A 12 -8.60 1.79 5.04
CA HIS A 12 -7.62 0.90 5.69
C HIS A 12 -6.21 1.50 5.68
N LYS A 13 -5.79 2.09 4.56
CA LYS A 13 -4.51 2.78 4.45
C LYS A 13 -4.44 3.99 5.39
N LEU A 14 -5.50 4.82 5.42
CA LEU A 14 -5.59 5.95 6.34
C LEU A 14 -5.47 5.52 7.79
N GLN A 15 -6.15 4.46 8.16
CA GLN A 15 -6.11 3.92 9.53
C GLN A 15 -4.70 3.44 9.90
N GLU A 16 -4.03 2.69 9.01
CA GLU A 16 -2.65 2.25 9.24
C GLU A 16 -1.71 3.43 9.42
N LEU A 17 -1.79 4.44 8.54
CA LEU A 17 -0.96 5.64 8.64
C LEU A 17 -1.20 6.44 9.92
N ARG A 18 -2.46 6.59 10.32
CA ARG A 18 -2.82 7.27 11.57
C ARG A 18 -2.26 6.54 12.81
N GLN A 19 -2.23 5.22 12.78
CA GLN A 19 -1.60 4.42 13.84
C GLN A 19 -0.07 4.64 13.90
N MET A 20 0.58 4.76 12.75
CA MET A 20 2.03 4.92 12.68
C MET A 20 2.51 6.35 12.95
N LEU A 21 1.73 7.36 12.57
CA LEU A 21 2.12 8.77 12.58
C LEU A 21 1.28 9.67 13.50
N GLY A 22 0.17 9.14 14.05
CA GLY A 22 -0.85 9.94 14.72
C GLY A 22 -0.39 10.76 15.92
N ASP A 23 0.72 10.40 16.54
CA ASP A 23 1.29 11.16 17.66
C ASP A 23 2.06 12.42 17.22
N ARG A 24 2.42 12.50 15.95
CA ARG A 24 3.24 13.58 15.38
C ARG A 24 2.49 14.44 14.36
N TYR A 25 1.61 13.82 13.60
CA TYR A 25 0.93 14.45 12.47
C TYR A 25 -0.58 14.22 12.53
N GLU A 26 -1.34 15.24 12.19
CA GLU A 26 -2.75 15.10 11.83
C GLU A 26 -2.82 14.71 10.35
N ILE A 27 -3.16 13.44 10.09
CA ILE A 27 -3.26 12.91 8.72
C ILE A 27 -4.63 13.23 8.14
N LEU A 28 -4.64 14.05 7.08
CA LEU A 28 -5.84 14.37 6.30
C LEU A 28 -5.91 13.47 5.08
N GLY A 29 -7.09 12.87 4.84
CA GLY A 29 -7.35 12.14 3.61
C GLY A 29 -7.90 13.04 2.50
N LEU A 30 -8.18 12.46 1.33
CA LEU A 30 -8.74 13.21 0.20
C LEU A 30 -10.10 13.83 0.53
N ALA A 31 -10.97 13.12 1.23
CA ALA A 31 -12.28 13.65 1.64
C ALA A 31 -12.14 14.87 2.55
N ASP A 32 -11.15 14.90 3.43
CA ASP A 32 -10.91 15.99 4.37
C ASP A 32 -10.52 17.31 3.68
N ILE A 33 -9.95 17.23 2.48
CA ILE A 33 -9.60 18.39 1.66
C ILE A 33 -10.63 18.70 0.56
N GLY A 34 -11.76 17.98 0.57
CA GLY A 34 -12.82 18.16 -0.41
C GLY A 34 -12.57 17.53 -1.78
N CYS A 35 -11.59 16.62 -1.86
CA CYS A 35 -11.31 15.88 -3.08
C CYS A 35 -12.18 14.61 -3.15
N HIS A 36 -13.13 14.60 -4.06
CA HIS A 36 -14.01 13.45 -4.34
C HIS A 36 -13.75 12.87 -5.73
N ASP A 37 -12.67 13.29 -6.36
CA ASP A 37 -12.30 12.85 -7.70
C ASP A 37 -11.77 11.42 -7.68
N ASP A 38 -12.00 10.71 -8.77
CA ASP A 38 -11.31 9.45 -9.06
C ASP A 38 -9.96 9.79 -9.70
N ILE A 39 -8.90 9.81 -8.89
CA ILE A 39 -7.56 10.19 -9.35
C ILE A 39 -7.02 9.08 -10.26
N PRO A 40 -6.58 9.41 -11.49
CA PRO A 40 -6.07 8.40 -12.40
C PRO A 40 -4.84 7.64 -11.88
N GLU A 41 -4.86 6.31 -12.04
CA GLU A 41 -3.76 5.40 -11.75
C GLU A 41 -3.52 4.55 -12.99
N THR A 42 -2.95 5.15 -14.02
CA THR A 42 -2.82 4.55 -15.36
C THR A 42 -1.40 4.14 -15.72
N ALA A 43 -0.46 4.29 -14.80
CA ALA A 43 0.93 3.92 -15.04
C ALA A 43 1.15 2.39 -14.94
N ASP A 44 2.24 1.94 -15.53
CA ASP A 44 2.62 0.53 -15.55
C ASP A 44 3.41 0.09 -14.31
N VAL A 45 3.83 1.04 -13.48
CA VAL A 45 4.59 0.79 -12.25
C VAL A 45 4.01 1.58 -11.09
N ILE A 46 4.13 1.02 -9.88
CA ILE A 46 3.55 1.62 -8.67
C ILE A 46 4.16 2.98 -8.34
N GLU A 47 5.44 3.17 -8.62
CA GLU A 47 6.15 4.43 -8.39
C GLU A 47 5.52 5.59 -9.16
N ASP A 48 5.18 5.38 -10.41
CA ASP A 48 4.58 6.41 -11.25
C ASP A 48 3.13 6.69 -10.86
N ASN A 49 2.37 5.68 -10.45
CA ASN A 49 1.03 5.89 -9.89
C ASN A 49 1.07 6.73 -8.61
N ALA A 50 2.03 6.49 -7.73
CA ALA A 50 2.21 7.31 -6.52
C ALA A 50 2.52 8.77 -6.90
N ARG A 51 3.43 9.01 -7.84
CA ARG A 51 3.74 10.36 -8.35
C ARG A 51 2.52 11.05 -8.95
N MET A 52 1.76 10.35 -9.79
CA MET A 52 0.56 10.90 -10.44
C MET A 52 -0.48 11.36 -9.42
N LYS A 53 -0.71 10.60 -8.37
CA LYS A 53 -1.67 10.97 -7.32
C LYS A 53 -1.22 12.20 -6.54
N ALA A 54 0.04 12.26 -6.13
CA ALA A 54 0.57 13.41 -5.42
C ALA A 54 0.52 14.67 -6.29
N GLN A 55 0.90 14.57 -7.56
CA GLN A 55 0.86 15.68 -8.50
C GLN A 55 -0.57 16.17 -8.75
N TYR A 56 -1.51 15.26 -8.89
CA TYR A 56 -2.93 15.59 -9.07
C TYR A 56 -3.47 16.43 -7.90
N VAL A 57 -3.19 16.02 -6.67
CA VAL A 57 -3.62 16.77 -5.48
C VAL A 57 -2.99 18.16 -5.46
N LYS A 58 -1.71 18.29 -5.78
CA LYS A 58 -1.02 19.57 -5.85
C LYS A 58 -1.65 20.49 -6.89
N ASP A 59 -1.88 19.97 -8.09
CA ASP A 59 -2.37 20.77 -9.23
C ASP A 59 -3.82 21.23 -9.05
N HIS A 60 -4.68 20.40 -8.45
CA HIS A 60 -6.12 20.66 -8.34
C HIS A 60 -6.55 21.24 -7.00
N PHE A 61 -5.80 20.97 -5.93
CA PHE A 61 -6.16 21.36 -4.56
C PHE A 61 -5.10 22.20 -3.87
N GLY A 62 -3.88 22.32 -4.44
CA GLY A 62 -2.81 23.19 -3.96
C GLY A 62 -2.08 22.71 -2.72
N TYR A 63 -2.30 21.51 -2.23
CA TYR A 63 -1.65 20.98 -1.04
C TYR A 63 -0.36 20.26 -1.36
N ASP A 64 0.65 20.49 -0.51
CA ASP A 64 1.75 19.55 -0.39
C ASP A 64 1.21 18.27 0.24
N CYS A 65 1.60 17.14 -0.31
CA CYS A 65 1.02 15.87 0.10
C CYS A 65 1.97 14.71 -0.15
N PHE A 66 1.64 13.57 0.43
CA PHE A 66 2.22 12.32 0.00
C PHE A 66 1.12 11.37 -0.49
N SER A 67 1.50 10.47 -1.36
CA SER A 67 0.64 9.39 -1.82
C SER A 67 1.41 8.09 -1.81
N ASP A 68 0.70 6.98 -1.81
CA ASP A 68 1.30 5.66 -1.98
C ASP A 68 0.65 4.90 -3.12
N ASP A 69 1.38 3.96 -3.66
CA ASP A 69 0.81 2.85 -4.41
C ASP A 69 1.46 1.55 -3.95
N THR A 70 0.68 0.50 -3.90
CA THR A 70 1.08 -0.79 -3.36
C THR A 70 0.73 -1.89 -4.36
N GLY A 71 1.62 -2.85 -4.53
CA GLY A 71 1.39 -4.00 -5.36
C GLY A 71 1.85 -5.29 -4.71
N LEU A 72 1.09 -6.35 -4.97
CA LEU A 72 1.49 -7.74 -4.73
C LEU A 72 2.13 -8.26 -6.01
N GLU A 73 3.36 -8.74 -5.92
CA GLU A 73 4.09 -9.34 -7.04
C GLU A 73 4.33 -10.82 -6.77
N ILE A 74 3.86 -11.67 -7.67
CA ILE A 74 3.97 -13.13 -7.54
C ILE A 74 4.89 -13.64 -8.66
N ASP A 75 5.98 -14.30 -8.28
CA ASP A 75 7.03 -14.70 -9.24
C ASP A 75 6.50 -15.67 -10.30
N ALA A 76 5.72 -16.66 -9.92
CA ALA A 76 5.12 -17.62 -10.85
C ALA A 76 4.11 -17.00 -11.82
N LEU A 77 3.64 -15.80 -11.54
CA LEU A 77 2.71 -15.04 -12.40
C LEU A 77 3.40 -13.85 -13.09
N ASN A 78 4.71 -13.88 -13.23
CA ASN A 78 5.52 -12.85 -13.87
C ASN A 78 5.31 -11.45 -13.25
N GLY A 79 5.12 -11.39 -11.93
CA GLY A 79 4.90 -10.15 -11.19
C GLY A 79 3.45 -9.71 -11.08
N GLU A 80 2.50 -10.44 -11.68
CA GLU A 80 1.08 -10.14 -11.45
C GLU A 80 0.67 -10.45 -9.99
N PRO A 81 -0.31 -9.74 -9.41
CA PRO A 81 -1.10 -8.65 -10.01
C PRO A 81 -0.40 -7.30 -10.12
N GLY A 82 0.70 -7.03 -9.40
CA GLY A 82 1.48 -5.79 -9.53
C GLY A 82 0.64 -4.52 -9.37
N VAL A 83 0.71 -3.59 -10.32
CA VAL A 83 -0.08 -2.34 -10.29
C VAL A 83 -1.59 -2.57 -10.33
N HIS A 84 -2.04 -3.75 -10.78
CA HIS A 84 -3.45 -4.12 -10.87
C HIS A 84 -3.99 -4.80 -9.62
N SER A 85 -3.24 -4.79 -8.51
CA SER A 85 -3.58 -5.56 -7.30
C SER A 85 -4.96 -5.26 -6.75
N ALA A 86 -5.37 -4.00 -6.71
CA ALA A 86 -6.70 -3.62 -6.21
C ALA A 86 -7.85 -4.00 -7.14
N ARG A 87 -7.57 -4.17 -8.43
CA ARG A 87 -8.57 -4.40 -9.50
C ARG A 87 -8.30 -5.68 -10.29
N TYR A 88 -7.60 -6.63 -9.70
CA TYR A 88 -7.13 -7.83 -10.42
C TYR A 88 -8.27 -8.66 -11.01
N ALA A 89 -9.38 -8.78 -10.29
CA ALA A 89 -10.58 -9.49 -10.74
C ALA A 89 -11.61 -8.60 -11.44
N GLY A 90 -11.34 -7.28 -11.56
CA GLY A 90 -12.23 -6.32 -12.21
C GLY A 90 -12.27 -4.96 -11.50
N PRO A 91 -13.04 -4.00 -12.04
CA PRO A 91 -13.05 -2.60 -11.57
C PRO A 91 -13.70 -2.40 -10.19
N GLY A 92 -14.34 -3.41 -9.62
CA GLY A 92 -15.12 -3.29 -8.39
C GLY A 92 -14.31 -3.28 -7.08
N HIS A 93 -12.98 -3.39 -7.12
CA HIS A 93 -12.12 -3.48 -5.95
C HIS A 93 -12.55 -4.58 -4.95
N ASP A 94 -13.03 -5.71 -5.46
CA ASP A 94 -13.48 -6.84 -4.66
C ASP A 94 -12.29 -7.70 -4.22
N SER A 95 -11.89 -7.54 -2.96
CA SER A 95 -10.73 -8.26 -2.40
C SER A 95 -10.91 -9.78 -2.44
N GLU A 96 -12.10 -10.28 -2.17
CA GLU A 96 -12.36 -11.73 -2.19
C GLU A 96 -12.26 -12.29 -3.61
N ALA A 97 -12.80 -11.59 -4.60
CA ALA A 97 -12.67 -11.96 -6.00
C ALA A 97 -11.20 -11.89 -6.49
N ASN A 98 -10.44 -10.91 -6.02
CA ASN A 98 -9.02 -10.78 -6.33
C ASN A 98 -8.22 -11.96 -5.76
N ILE A 99 -8.49 -12.36 -4.52
CA ILE A 99 -7.88 -13.55 -3.89
C ILE A 99 -8.25 -14.81 -4.66
N ASP A 100 -9.52 -15.00 -4.99
CA ASP A 100 -9.98 -16.16 -5.75
C ASP A 100 -9.25 -16.28 -7.09
N LYS A 101 -9.04 -15.18 -7.79
CA LYS A 101 -8.28 -15.15 -9.05
C LYS A 101 -6.83 -15.59 -8.85
N VAL A 102 -6.17 -15.10 -7.82
CA VAL A 102 -4.78 -15.50 -7.49
C VAL A 102 -4.72 -16.99 -7.18
N LEU A 103 -5.60 -17.49 -6.31
CA LEU A 103 -5.61 -18.91 -5.92
C LEU A 103 -5.88 -19.82 -7.11
N LYS A 104 -6.78 -19.42 -8.01
CA LYS A 104 -7.07 -20.17 -9.22
C LYS A 104 -5.86 -20.23 -10.15
N LYS A 105 -5.17 -19.10 -10.37
CA LYS A 105 -3.97 -19.05 -11.22
C LYS A 105 -2.80 -19.83 -10.64
N LEU A 106 -2.71 -19.95 -9.33
CA LEU A 106 -1.66 -20.71 -8.64
C LEU A 106 -2.03 -22.15 -8.34
N ASP A 107 -3.19 -22.62 -8.79
CA ASP A 107 -3.60 -24.03 -8.60
C ASP A 107 -2.59 -24.97 -9.28
N GLY A 108 -2.06 -25.90 -8.49
CA GLY A 108 -1.01 -26.83 -8.95
C GLY A 108 0.38 -26.21 -9.13
N VAL A 109 0.57 -24.94 -8.81
CA VAL A 109 1.87 -24.26 -8.89
C VAL A 109 2.64 -24.42 -7.60
N ASN A 110 3.89 -24.91 -7.69
CA ASN A 110 4.75 -25.16 -6.52
C ASN A 110 5.48 -23.89 -6.06
N ASP A 111 5.95 -23.05 -6.99
CA ASP A 111 6.58 -21.77 -6.66
C ASP A 111 5.51 -20.77 -6.25
N ARG A 112 5.50 -20.43 -4.97
CA ARG A 112 4.54 -19.52 -4.39
C ARG A 112 5.19 -18.25 -3.84
N THR A 113 6.44 -18.00 -4.25
CA THR A 113 7.22 -16.82 -3.84
C THR A 113 6.56 -15.55 -4.30
N ALA A 114 6.42 -14.61 -3.39
CA ALA A 114 5.78 -13.34 -3.64
C ALA A 114 6.36 -12.24 -2.75
N ARG A 115 6.03 -10.99 -3.07
CA ARG A 115 6.33 -9.83 -2.21
C ARG A 115 5.25 -8.79 -2.31
N PHE A 116 5.06 -8.06 -1.23
CA PHE A 116 4.39 -6.77 -1.28
C PHE A 116 5.41 -5.66 -1.43
N ARG A 117 5.10 -4.67 -2.27
CA ARG A 117 5.88 -3.44 -2.41
C ARG A 117 4.98 -2.23 -2.24
N THR A 118 5.51 -1.21 -1.58
CA THR A 118 4.90 0.12 -1.50
C THR A 118 5.88 1.16 -1.98
N ALA A 119 5.44 2.04 -2.86
CA ALA A 119 6.13 3.28 -3.21
C ALA A 119 5.36 4.47 -2.62
N ILE A 120 6.06 5.38 -1.96
CA ILE A 120 5.51 6.64 -1.46
C ILE A 120 6.14 7.78 -2.25
N ALA A 121 5.31 8.68 -2.76
CA ALA A 121 5.72 9.93 -3.37
C ALA A 121 5.33 11.08 -2.44
N LEU A 122 6.31 11.85 -1.99
CA LEU A 122 6.11 13.08 -1.21
C LEU A 122 6.38 14.28 -2.11
N LEU A 123 5.39 15.12 -2.29
CA LEU A 123 5.51 16.35 -3.06
C LEU A 123 5.46 17.55 -2.10
N GLN A 124 6.59 18.26 -1.98
CA GLN A 124 6.75 19.48 -1.20
C GLN A 124 7.16 20.62 -2.12
N GLY A 125 6.31 21.62 -2.27
CA GLY A 125 6.53 22.64 -3.31
C GLY A 125 6.59 21.99 -4.69
N ASP A 126 7.72 22.10 -5.37
CA ASP A 126 7.98 21.48 -6.67
C ASP A 126 8.93 20.27 -6.58
N GLU A 127 9.33 19.89 -5.37
CA GLU A 127 10.25 18.77 -5.14
C GLU A 127 9.51 17.47 -4.85
N MET A 128 9.84 16.44 -5.62
CA MET A 128 9.29 15.08 -5.46
C MET A 128 10.34 14.17 -4.82
N HIS A 129 9.98 13.57 -3.69
CA HIS A 129 10.80 12.61 -2.98
C HIS A 129 10.12 11.25 -2.99
N MET A 130 10.89 10.18 -3.23
CA MET A 130 10.36 8.82 -3.31
C MET A 130 10.89 7.95 -2.18
N PHE A 131 10.01 7.14 -1.60
CA PHE A 131 10.35 6.18 -0.55
C PHE A 131 9.73 4.82 -0.90
N GLU A 132 10.45 3.76 -0.63
CA GLU A 132 10.01 2.41 -0.94
C GLU A 132 10.13 1.50 0.28
N GLY A 133 9.27 0.49 0.32
CA GLY A 133 9.34 -0.60 1.26
C GLY A 133 8.84 -1.88 0.62
N GLN A 134 9.41 -3.01 1.02
CA GLN A 134 8.96 -4.31 0.57
C GLN A 134 9.10 -5.36 1.67
N VAL A 135 8.32 -6.42 1.53
CA VAL A 135 8.37 -7.60 2.37
C VAL A 135 8.25 -8.84 1.50
N GLU A 136 9.18 -9.77 1.67
CA GLU A 136 9.16 -11.05 0.98
C GLU A 136 8.27 -12.05 1.72
N GLY A 137 7.63 -12.93 0.97
CA GLY A 137 6.78 -13.96 1.53
C GLY A 137 6.35 -15.00 0.52
N MET A 138 5.27 -15.68 0.84
CA MET A 138 4.67 -16.68 -0.04
C MET A 138 3.15 -16.60 0.00
N ILE A 139 2.54 -17.02 -1.11
CA ILE A 139 1.09 -17.16 -1.21
C ILE A 139 0.68 -18.54 -0.73
N LEU A 140 -0.20 -18.58 0.26
CA LEU A 140 -0.77 -19.82 0.75
C LEU A 140 -1.83 -20.40 -0.22
N THR A 141 -2.21 -21.64 -0.01
CA THR A 141 -3.24 -22.30 -0.84
C THR A 141 -4.67 -21.98 -0.40
N GLU A 142 -4.83 -21.44 0.79
CA GLU A 142 -6.11 -21.07 1.38
C GLU A 142 -5.96 -19.85 2.30
N ARG A 143 -7.09 -19.24 2.66
CA ARG A 143 -7.14 -18.09 3.55
C ARG A 143 -6.89 -18.50 5.00
N HIS A 144 -6.08 -17.69 5.71
CA HIS A 144 -5.85 -17.81 7.16
C HIS A 144 -5.95 -16.42 7.80
N GLY A 145 -6.88 -16.29 8.74
CA GLY A 145 -7.13 -15.04 9.46
C GLY A 145 -8.18 -14.16 8.79
N THR A 146 -8.69 -13.22 9.54
CA THR A 146 -9.80 -12.34 9.13
C THR A 146 -9.46 -10.85 9.27
N GLY A 147 -8.29 -10.53 9.80
CA GLY A 147 -7.82 -9.15 9.96
C GLY A 147 -7.24 -8.58 8.68
N GLY A 148 -6.78 -7.33 8.75
CA GLY A 148 -6.17 -6.66 7.62
C GLY A 148 -7.13 -6.40 6.47
N PHE A 149 -6.60 -6.36 5.26
CA PHE A 149 -7.36 -6.13 4.03
C PHE A 149 -6.62 -6.69 2.80
N GLY A 150 -7.25 -6.59 1.62
CA GLY A 150 -6.65 -7.03 0.36
C GLY A 150 -6.27 -8.51 0.38
N TYR A 151 -5.02 -8.82 0.10
CA TYR A 151 -4.48 -10.19 0.03
C TYR A 151 -3.90 -10.70 1.35
N ASP A 152 -4.09 -9.99 2.45
CA ASP A 152 -3.43 -10.27 3.74
C ASP A 152 -3.70 -11.70 4.23
N SER A 153 -4.88 -12.27 3.96
CA SER A 153 -5.25 -13.61 4.43
C SER A 153 -4.53 -14.75 3.70
N ILE A 154 -3.91 -14.50 2.55
CA ILE A 154 -3.16 -15.51 1.79
C ILE A 154 -1.66 -15.20 1.71
N PHE A 155 -1.19 -14.12 2.30
CA PHE A 155 0.23 -13.74 2.30
C PHE A 155 0.90 -14.05 3.63
N GLN A 156 1.89 -14.93 3.60
CA GLN A 156 2.71 -15.31 4.74
C GLN A 156 4.10 -14.70 4.58
N PRO A 157 4.48 -13.66 5.36
CA PRO A 157 5.81 -13.10 5.27
C PRO A 157 6.87 -14.10 5.72
N VAL A 158 8.05 -14.04 5.11
CA VAL A 158 9.22 -14.83 5.52
C VAL A 158 9.67 -14.42 6.92
N GLU A 159 9.66 -13.12 7.18
CA GLU A 159 9.91 -12.58 8.52
C GLU A 159 8.65 -12.72 9.37
N GLY A 160 8.76 -13.27 10.55
CA GLY A 160 7.63 -13.48 11.44
C GLY A 160 7.57 -14.89 11.99
N ASP A 161 6.42 -15.29 12.50
CA ASP A 161 6.19 -16.54 13.21
C ASP A 161 5.44 -17.61 12.39
N GLY A 162 5.29 -17.39 11.08
CA GLY A 162 4.51 -18.25 10.20
C GLY A 162 3.06 -17.82 10.03
N SER A 163 2.61 -16.76 10.70
CA SER A 163 1.29 -16.18 10.52
C SER A 163 1.18 -15.41 9.20
N THR A 164 -0.04 -15.33 8.65
CA THR A 164 -0.37 -14.39 7.59
C THR A 164 -0.52 -12.98 8.16
N PHE A 165 -0.50 -11.96 7.30
CA PHE A 165 -0.80 -10.60 7.74
C PHE A 165 -2.20 -10.46 8.35
N ALA A 166 -3.17 -11.25 7.89
CA ALA A 166 -4.52 -11.26 8.46
C ALA A 166 -4.61 -11.85 9.88
N GLN A 167 -3.60 -12.62 10.29
CA GLN A 167 -3.49 -13.21 11.63
C GLN A 167 -2.68 -12.35 12.60
N MET A 168 -2.05 -11.29 12.12
CA MET A 168 -1.21 -10.41 12.93
C MET A 168 -2.02 -9.26 13.53
N SER A 169 -1.57 -8.76 14.70
CA SER A 169 -2.03 -7.47 15.18
C SER A 169 -1.57 -6.34 14.25
N PRO A 170 -2.23 -5.17 14.24
CA PRO A 170 -1.75 -4.03 13.47
C PRO A 170 -0.30 -3.65 13.76
N GLU A 171 0.11 -3.71 15.03
CA GLU A 171 1.48 -3.42 15.46
C GLU A 171 2.50 -4.43 14.89
N GLN A 172 2.18 -5.71 14.95
CA GLN A 172 3.03 -6.77 14.38
C GLN A 172 3.17 -6.60 12.87
N LYS A 173 2.07 -6.41 12.17
CA LYS A 173 2.07 -6.18 10.71
C LYS A 173 2.89 -4.94 10.36
N ASN A 174 2.65 -3.80 11.00
CA ASN A 174 3.32 -2.54 10.69
C ASN A 174 4.84 -2.60 10.94
N SER A 175 5.29 -3.44 11.86
CA SER A 175 6.73 -3.60 12.16
C SER A 175 7.54 -4.25 11.04
N ILE A 176 6.91 -5.04 10.17
CA ILE A 176 7.58 -5.78 9.10
C ILE A 176 6.99 -5.53 7.70
N SER A 177 5.85 -4.85 7.61
CA SER A 177 5.16 -4.68 6.33
C SER A 177 5.89 -3.74 5.38
N HIS A 178 5.58 -3.90 4.10
CA HIS A 178 5.99 -3.00 3.02
C HIS A 178 5.67 -1.54 3.32
N ARG A 179 4.42 -1.25 3.72
CA ARG A 179 4.00 0.12 4.06
C ARG A 179 4.69 0.63 5.32
N GLY A 180 4.82 -0.18 6.35
CA GLY A 180 5.54 0.20 7.57
C GLY A 180 6.98 0.61 7.27
N ARG A 181 7.67 -0.13 6.41
CA ARG A 181 9.05 0.18 5.99
C ARG A 181 9.15 1.45 5.14
N ALA A 182 8.24 1.63 4.20
CA ALA A 182 8.20 2.84 3.38
C ALA A 182 7.89 4.08 4.23
N VAL A 183 6.93 3.98 5.15
CA VAL A 183 6.57 5.06 6.08
C VAL A 183 7.72 5.41 7.02
N ALA A 184 8.47 4.42 7.52
CA ALA A 184 9.62 4.68 8.37
C ALA A 184 10.66 5.56 7.66
N ARG A 185 10.91 5.33 6.38
CA ARG A 185 11.80 6.16 5.56
C ARG A 185 11.25 7.57 5.33
N LEU A 186 9.95 7.70 5.10
CA LEU A 186 9.28 9.01 5.00
C LEU A 186 9.42 9.78 6.30
N VAL A 187 9.19 9.15 7.45
CA VAL A 187 9.30 9.77 8.78
C VAL A 187 10.73 10.22 9.05
N GLU A 188 11.71 9.40 8.74
CA GLU A 188 13.13 9.75 8.89
C GLU A 188 13.48 11.00 8.06
N PHE A 189 13.03 11.04 6.82
CA PHE A 189 13.22 12.20 5.95
C PHE A 189 12.57 13.47 6.53
N LEU A 190 11.32 13.38 6.96
CA LEU A 190 10.58 14.51 7.56
C LEU A 190 11.24 15.00 8.86
N ASN A 191 11.79 14.11 9.66
CA ASN A 191 12.50 14.47 10.90
C ASN A 191 13.82 15.18 10.62
N ASN A 192 14.52 14.84 9.55
CA ASN A 192 15.80 15.44 9.18
C ASN A 192 15.66 16.84 8.56
N GLN A 193 14.43 17.27 8.24
CA GLN A 193 14.14 18.62 7.74
C GLN A 193 13.89 19.65 8.89
N GLN A 194 13.88 19.22 10.12
CA GLN A 194 13.75 20.08 11.30
C GLN A 194 15.14 20.43 11.83
#